data_5d50bc1a3dc1c6f694e753fede982a3f
#
_entry.id   5d50bc1a3dc1c6f694e753fede982a3f
#
_cell.length_a   1.000
_cell.length_b   1.000
_cell.length_c   1.000
_cell.angle_alpha   90.00
_cell.angle_beta   90.00
_cell.angle_gamma   90.00
#
_symmetry.space_group_name_H-M   'P 1'
#
loop_
_entity.id
_entity.type
_entity.pdbx_description
1 polymer ?
#
loop_
_entity_poly.entity_id
_entity_poly.type
_entity_poly.pdbx_seq_one_letter_code
_entity_poly.pdbx_strand_id
1 'polypeptide(L)'
;MTFIRTIPRSEAEGPVKQMYQEIATRVGYFPNWVQAFSLRPEVWRGWDALLAGIRPNLPVRTYELATLAAARALRSTYCCMAHGRVLADQILEPPSVASIMKDHGTVALEPRERAMMAFATKVVVSPECIGADDLDELRTHGFSDTEIFDIAAAAAARCFFAKLLDALGVQADARFQELDPALRDSLTVGRPIADPRDGDVESGGVTRRRGGRSSRRSARRQAR
;
A
#
# COMPACT_ATOMS: atom_id res chain seq x y z
N MET A 1 -9.75 -6.07 -6.14
CA MET A 1 -10.80 -5.30 -6.86
C MET A 1 -10.81 -3.86 -6.38
N THR A 2 -11.38 -2.93 -7.15
CA THR A 2 -11.59 -1.53 -6.75
C THR A 2 -13.09 -1.22 -6.67
N PHE A 3 -13.49 -0.19 -5.92
CA PHE A 3 -14.90 0.26 -5.84
C PHE A 3 -15.36 1.02 -7.08
N ILE A 4 -14.42 1.45 -7.91
CA ILE A 4 -14.68 2.16 -9.16
C ILE A 4 -14.21 1.30 -10.34
N ARG A 5 -14.78 1.55 -11.52
CA ARG A 5 -14.28 0.94 -12.76
C ARG A 5 -12.90 1.50 -13.08
N THR A 6 -12.00 0.60 -13.37
CA THR A 6 -10.64 0.90 -13.84
C THR A 6 -10.45 0.26 -15.22
N ILE A 7 -9.39 0.64 -15.93
CA ILE A 7 -9.09 0.07 -17.24
C ILE A 7 -8.30 -1.24 -17.04
N PRO A 8 -8.84 -2.40 -17.45
CA PRO A 8 -8.13 -3.68 -17.39
C PRO A 8 -6.86 -3.66 -18.26
N ARG A 9 -5.89 -4.53 -17.95
CA ARG A 9 -4.66 -4.64 -18.75
C ARG A 9 -4.92 -4.96 -20.22
N SER A 10 -5.92 -5.82 -20.47
CA SER A 10 -6.35 -6.22 -21.83
C SER A 10 -6.94 -5.09 -22.67
N GLU A 11 -7.47 -4.05 -22.00
CA GLU A 11 -8.12 -2.91 -22.63
C GLU A 11 -7.25 -1.63 -22.58
N ALA A 12 -6.05 -1.73 -22.01
CA ALA A 12 -5.16 -0.57 -21.86
C ALA A 12 -4.55 -0.15 -23.18
N GLU A 13 -4.71 1.13 -23.53
CA GLU A 13 -4.16 1.76 -24.73
C GLU A 13 -3.42 3.06 -24.38
N GLY A 14 -2.63 3.57 -25.32
CA GLY A 14 -1.97 4.87 -25.24
C GLY A 14 -1.20 5.08 -23.91
N PRO A 15 -1.40 6.23 -23.23
CA PRO A 15 -0.69 6.56 -21.99
C PRO A 15 -0.91 5.56 -20.84
N VAL A 16 -2.08 4.91 -20.78
CA VAL A 16 -2.39 3.91 -19.76
C VAL A 16 -1.56 2.65 -19.98
N LYS A 17 -1.50 2.16 -21.23
CA LYS A 17 -0.68 1.00 -21.59
C LYS A 17 0.80 1.24 -21.31
N GLN A 18 1.29 2.42 -21.65
CA GLN A 18 2.67 2.82 -21.37
C GLN A 18 2.94 2.80 -19.86
N MET A 19 2.11 3.45 -19.05
CA MET A 19 2.22 3.45 -17.59
C MET A 19 2.24 2.02 -17.02
N TYR A 20 1.35 1.15 -17.49
CA TYR A 20 1.28 -0.24 -17.04
C TYR A 20 2.55 -1.02 -17.35
N GLN A 21 3.10 -0.84 -18.54
CA GLN A 21 4.34 -1.50 -18.97
C GLN A 21 5.55 -0.99 -18.18
N GLU A 22 5.69 0.31 -18.02
CA GLU A 22 6.78 0.95 -17.27
C GLU A 22 6.80 0.45 -15.82
N ILE A 23 5.63 0.45 -15.16
CA ILE A 23 5.54 0.03 -13.76
C ILE A 23 5.81 -1.48 -13.63
N ALA A 24 5.18 -2.31 -14.47
CA ALA A 24 5.38 -3.75 -14.42
C ALA A 24 6.86 -4.14 -14.66
N THR A 25 7.54 -3.46 -15.57
CA THR A 25 8.97 -3.66 -15.82
C THR A 25 9.82 -3.24 -14.62
N ARG A 26 9.54 -2.07 -14.02
CA ARG A 26 10.30 -1.55 -12.89
C ARG A 26 10.12 -2.38 -11.61
N VAL A 27 8.91 -2.88 -11.37
CA VAL A 27 8.55 -3.61 -10.13
C VAL A 27 8.72 -5.12 -10.28
N GLY A 28 8.78 -5.63 -11.51
CA GLY A 28 8.89 -7.06 -11.81
C GLY A 28 7.56 -7.82 -11.80
N TYR A 29 6.46 -7.14 -11.52
CA TYR A 29 5.09 -7.67 -11.58
C TYR A 29 4.09 -6.51 -11.75
N PHE A 30 2.80 -6.82 -11.90
CA PHE A 30 1.74 -5.83 -12.03
C PHE A 30 1.00 -5.65 -10.69
N PRO A 31 1.31 -4.59 -9.90
CA PRO A 31 0.66 -4.37 -8.62
C PRO A 31 -0.81 -3.94 -8.75
N ASN A 32 -1.65 -4.31 -7.78
CA ASN A 32 -3.07 -3.95 -7.77
C ASN A 32 -3.32 -2.44 -7.80
N TRP A 33 -2.46 -1.64 -7.16
CA TRP A 33 -2.60 -0.18 -7.12
C TRP A 33 -2.49 0.48 -8.50
N VAL A 34 -1.83 -0.16 -9.46
CA VAL A 34 -1.57 0.44 -10.78
C VAL A 34 -2.86 0.73 -11.52
N GLN A 35 -3.83 -0.17 -11.44
CA GLN A 35 -5.13 0.03 -12.09
C GLN A 35 -5.90 1.22 -11.52
N ALA A 36 -5.71 1.57 -10.24
CA ALA A 36 -6.38 2.73 -9.65
C ALA A 36 -6.02 4.05 -10.35
N PHE A 37 -4.82 4.13 -10.94
CA PHE A 37 -4.35 5.30 -11.68
C PHE A 37 -4.70 5.29 -13.17
N SER A 38 -5.36 4.24 -13.66
CA SER A 38 -5.69 4.12 -15.09
C SER A 38 -6.58 5.25 -15.62
N LEU A 39 -7.41 5.81 -14.75
CA LEU A 39 -8.31 6.92 -15.12
C LEU A 39 -7.59 8.27 -15.21
N ARG A 40 -6.41 8.38 -14.60
CA ARG A 40 -5.59 9.60 -14.55
C ARG A 40 -4.10 9.26 -14.50
N PRO A 41 -3.51 8.78 -15.61
CA PRO A 41 -2.08 8.44 -15.66
C PRO A 41 -1.17 9.63 -15.30
N GLU A 42 -1.62 10.85 -15.58
CA GLU A 42 -0.91 12.08 -15.22
C GLU A 42 -0.78 12.27 -13.70
N VAL A 43 -1.75 11.82 -12.91
CA VAL A 43 -1.67 11.85 -11.43
C VAL A 43 -0.57 10.90 -10.96
N TRP A 44 -0.46 9.73 -11.57
CA TRP A 44 0.64 8.82 -11.31
C TRP A 44 2.00 9.46 -11.63
N ARG A 45 2.14 10.11 -12.79
CA ARG A 45 3.39 10.77 -13.16
C ARG A 45 3.78 11.87 -12.16
N GLY A 46 2.81 12.66 -11.72
CA GLY A 46 3.03 13.67 -10.68
C GLY A 46 3.49 13.06 -9.35
N TRP A 47 2.87 11.96 -8.95
CA TRP A 47 3.25 11.19 -7.76
C TRP A 47 4.67 10.60 -7.89
N ASP A 48 4.98 9.97 -9.01
CA ASP A 48 6.31 9.38 -9.26
C ASP A 48 7.41 10.45 -9.26
N ALA A 49 7.14 11.62 -9.85
CA ALA A 49 8.04 12.77 -9.82
C ALA A 49 8.26 13.32 -8.41
N LEU A 50 7.20 13.41 -7.59
CA LEU A 50 7.32 13.80 -6.18
C LEU A 50 8.23 12.84 -5.41
N LEU A 51 8.04 11.53 -5.57
CA LEU A 51 8.87 10.53 -4.90
C LEU A 51 10.32 10.55 -5.40
N ALA A 52 10.54 10.84 -6.67
CA ALA A 52 11.88 11.00 -7.24
C ALA A 52 12.65 12.18 -6.63
N GLY A 53 11.94 13.19 -6.13
CA GLY A 53 12.54 14.32 -5.41
C GLY A 53 12.81 14.07 -3.93
N ILE A 54 12.16 13.08 -3.32
CA ILE A 54 12.26 12.80 -1.87
C ILE A 54 13.16 11.59 -1.59
N ARG A 55 12.86 10.46 -2.22
CA ARG A 55 13.45 9.16 -1.89
C ARG A 55 14.98 9.09 -1.97
N PRO A 56 15.66 9.68 -2.99
CA PRO A 56 17.11 9.60 -3.10
C PRO A 56 17.87 10.36 -2.02
N ASN A 57 17.22 11.28 -1.30
CA ASN A 57 17.84 12.13 -0.30
C ASN A 57 18.03 11.43 1.06
N LEU A 58 17.31 10.34 1.29
CA LEU A 58 17.35 9.59 2.53
C LEU A 58 18.01 8.21 2.33
N PRO A 59 18.81 7.74 3.31
CA PRO A 59 19.20 6.34 3.35
C PRO A 59 17.98 5.43 3.25
N VAL A 60 18.10 4.31 2.53
CA VAL A 60 16.97 3.38 2.30
C VAL A 60 16.28 2.99 3.62
N ARG A 61 17.07 2.65 4.64
CA ARG A 61 16.55 2.28 5.96
C ARG A 61 15.71 3.42 6.59
N THR A 62 16.21 4.64 6.54
CA THR A 62 15.52 5.83 7.07
C THR A 62 14.20 6.07 6.33
N TYR A 63 14.23 6.02 4.99
CA TYR A 63 13.04 6.20 4.17
C TYR A 63 11.99 5.11 4.43
N GLU A 64 12.39 3.86 4.47
CA GLU A 64 11.46 2.73 4.66
C GLU A 64 10.85 2.74 6.08
N LEU A 65 11.63 3.08 7.12
CA LEU A 65 11.12 3.21 8.49
C LEU A 65 10.16 4.39 8.64
N ALA A 66 10.48 5.56 8.08
CA ALA A 66 9.61 6.75 8.11
C ALA A 66 8.28 6.47 7.38
N THR A 67 8.35 5.86 6.20
CA THR A 67 7.14 5.50 5.43
C THR A 67 6.34 4.37 6.09
N LEU A 68 6.99 3.41 6.76
CA LEU A 68 6.30 2.37 7.52
C LEU A 68 5.54 2.96 8.71
N ALA A 69 6.15 3.90 9.45
CA ALA A 69 5.49 4.60 10.55
C ALA A 69 4.25 5.36 10.07
N ALA A 70 4.38 6.10 8.97
CA ALA A 70 3.27 6.81 8.34
C ALA A 70 2.16 5.84 7.87
N ALA A 71 2.53 4.74 7.21
CA ALA A 71 1.60 3.73 6.72
C ALA A 71 0.81 3.05 7.86
N ARG A 72 1.49 2.74 8.97
CA ARG A 72 0.87 2.18 10.18
C ARG A 72 -0.14 3.17 10.79
N ALA A 73 0.24 4.43 10.93
CA ALA A 73 -0.63 5.49 11.45
C ALA A 73 -1.89 5.67 10.57
N LEU A 74 -1.75 5.56 9.25
CA LEU A 74 -2.85 5.59 8.28
C LEU A 74 -3.67 4.30 8.24
N ARG A 75 -3.24 3.23 8.94
CA ARG A 75 -3.83 1.89 8.88
C ARG A 75 -3.91 1.33 7.46
N SER A 76 -2.96 1.68 6.61
CA SER A 76 -2.89 1.21 5.22
C SER A 76 -2.12 -0.10 5.12
N THR A 77 -2.82 -1.23 5.05
CA THR A 77 -2.22 -2.55 4.86
C THR A 77 -1.33 -2.58 3.62
N TYR A 78 -1.78 -1.99 2.51
CA TYR A 78 -1.00 -1.98 1.27
C TYR A 78 0.39 -1.37 1.47
N CYS A 79 0.43 -0.18 2.07
CA CYS A 79 1.69 0.51 2.30
C CYS A 79 2.55 -0.20 3.36
N CYS A 80 1.93 -0.72 4.43
CA CYS A 80 2.66 -1.53 5.42
C CYS A 80 3.30 -2.76 4.79
N MET A 81 2.58 -3.49 3.93
CA MET A 81 3.12 -4.66 3.22
C MET A 81 4.28 -4.30 2.30
N ALA A 82 4.13 -3.23 1.50
CA ALA A 82 5.16 -2.82 0.56
C ALA A 82 6.46 -2.42 1.26
N HIS A 83 6.39 -1.54 2.27
CA HIS A 83 7.55 -1.02 2.98
C HIS A 83 8.10 -2.01 4.02
N GLY A 84 7.22 -2.71 4.74
CA GLY A 84 7.62 -3.76 5.69
C GLY A 84 8.35 -4.91 5.01
N ARG A 85 7.94 -5.27 3.79
CA ARG A 85 8.63 -6.27 2.99
C ARG A 85 10.04 -5.81 2.58
N VAL A 86 10.20 -4.57 2.10
CA VAL A 86 11.53 -4.05 1.77
C VAL A 86 12.46 -4.08 2.97
N LEU A 87 11.96 -3.68 4.16
CA LEU A 87 12.71 -3.77 5.40
C LEU A 87 13.11 -5.22 5.71
N ALA A 88 12.18 -6.17 5.60
CA ALA A 88 12.42 -7.57 5.93
C ALA A 88 13.33 -8.29 4.92
N ASP A 89 13.24 -7.94 3.63
CA ASP A 89 14.02 -8.60 2.58
C ASP A 89 15.48 -8.07 2.50
N GLN A 90 15.73 -6.82 2.91
CA GLN A 90 16.99 -6.13 2.60
C GLN A 90 17.74 -5.56 3.81
N ILE A 91 17.09 -5.38 4.96
CA ILE A 91 17.62 -4.50 6.01
C ILE A 91 17.53 -5.11 7.40
N LEU A 92 16.42 -5.76 7.75
CA LEU A 92 16.10 -6.29 9.06
C LEU A 92 15.57 -7.71 8.95
N GLU A 93 15.76 -8.49 10.01
CA GLU A 93 15.09 -9.81 10.10
C GLU A 93 13.56 -9.62 10.23
N PRO A 94 12.74 -10.51 9.62
CA PRO A 94 11.27 -10.42 9.68
C PRO A 94 10.69 -10.28 11.10
N PRO A 95 11.19 -10.97 12.15
CA PRO A 95 10.72 -10.78 13.52
C PRO A 95 10.95 -9.36 14.05
N SER A 96 12.04 -8.71 13.62
CA SER A 96 12.33 -7.32 14.01
C SER A 96 11.32 -6.35 13.42
N VAL A 97 10.95 -6.53 12.15
CA VAL A 97 9.91 -5.72 11.49
C VAL A 97 8.56 -5.94 12.17
N ALA A 98 8.20 -7.18 12.48
CA ALA A 98 6.98 -7.50 13.22
C ALA A 98 6.95 -6.86 14.61
N SER A 99 8.10 -6.79 15.30
CA SER A 99 8.22 -6.10 16.60
C SER A 99 8.04 -4.59 16.47
N ILE A 100 8.63 -3.97 15.46
CA ILE A 100 8.48 -2.54 15.15
C ILE A 100 7.01 -2.20 14.88
N MET A 101 6.29 -3.08 14.19
CA MET A 101 4.86 -2.89 13.94
C MET A 101 4.00 -2.94 15.21
N LYS A 102 4.41 -3.69 16.22
CA LYS A 102 3.71 -3.77 17.51
C LYS A 102 4.04 -2.56 18.38
N ASP A 103 5.32 -2.25 18.50
CA ASP A 103 5.81 -1.17 19.33
C ASP A 103 7.09 -0.56 18.72
N HIS A 104 7.06 0.76 18.42
CA HIS A 104 8.24 1.49 17.95
C HIS A 104 9.32 1.65 19.04
N GLY A 105 9.03 1.33 20.30
CA GLY A 105 9.97 1.33 21.40
C GLY A 105 10.89 0.11 21.45
N THR A 106 10.83 -0.80 20.46
CA THR A 106 11.58 -2.06 20.48
C THR A 106 13.10 -1.89 20.41
N VAL A 107 13.82 -2.89 20.93
CA VAL A 107 15.29 -2.98 20.87
C VAL A 107 15.84 -3.00 19.43
N ALA A 108 15.00 -3.33 18.44
CA ALA A 108 15.38 -3.37 17.03
C ALA A 108 15.66 -1.99 16.41
N LEU A 109 15.29 -0.90 17.10
CA LEU A 109 15.46 0.48 16.63
C LEU A 109 16.44 1.24 17.49
N GLU A 110 17.30 2.02 16.85
CA GLU A 110 18.13 3.01 17.55
C GLU A 110 17.30 4.18 18.09
N PRO A 111 17.77 4.91 19.12
CA PRO A 111 17.07 6.09 19.62
C PRO A 111 16.73 7.11 18.53
N ARG A 112 17.66 7.36 17.61
CA ARG A 112 17.46 8.22 16.43
C ARG A 112 16.28 7.76 15.57
N GLU A 113 16.17 6.45 15.34
CA GLU A 113 15.11 5.87 14.49
C GLU A 113 13.74 5.94 15.16
N ARG A 114 13.70 5.73 16.49
CA ARG A 114 12.46 5.88 17.27
C ARG A 114 11.93 7.32 17.24
N ALA A 115 12.80 8.31 17.45
CA ALA A 115 12.43 9.71 17.36
C ALA A 115 11.90 10.08 15.97
N MET A 116 12.59 9.66 14.92
CA MET A 116 12.15 9.84 13.52
C MET A 116 10.79 9.20 13.24
N MET A 117 10.56 7.96 13.65
CA MET A 117 9.29 7.26 13.42
C MET A 117 8.14 7.89 14.23
N ALA A 118 8.41 8.37 15.44
CA ALA A 118 7.44 9.12 16.24
C ALA A 118 7.06 10.43 15.53
N PHE A 119 8.03 11.17 15.02
CA PHE A 119 7.81 12.38 14.25
C PHE A 119 7.01 12.10 12.96
N ALA A 120 7.42 11.09 12.16
CA ALA A 120 6.68 10.69 10.95
C ALA A 120 5.23 10.31 11.27
N THR A 121 4.98 9.64 12.39
CA THR A 121 3.63 9.35 12.88
C THR A 121 2.87 10.64 13.19
N LYS A 122 3.50 11.59 13.91
CA LYS A 122 2.88 12.86 14.28
C LYS A 122 2.53 13.72 13.06
N VAL A 123 3.38 13.71 12.01
CA VAL A 123 3.08 14.35 10.71
C VAL A 123 1.77 13.86 10.11
N VAL A 124 1.44 12.60 10.31
CA VAL A 124 0.24 11.97 9.74
C VAL A 124 -1.02 12.24 10.58
N VAL A 125 -0.91 12.16 11.92
CA VAL A 125 -2.09 12.12 12.80
C VAL A 125 -2.44 13.47 13.41
N SER A 126 -1.46 14.34 13.62
CA SER A 126 -1.65 15.64 14.29
C SER A 126 -0.55 16.66 13.91
N PRO A 127 -0.41 16.99 12.61
CA PRO A 127 0.65 17.88 12.15
C PRO A 127 0.55 19.29 12.76
N GLU A 128 -0.65 19.72 13.13
CA GLU A 128 -0.90 21.00 13.81
C GLU A 128 -0.35 21.05 15.24
N CYS A 129 -0.03 19.91 15.83
CA CYS A 129 0.59 19.81 17.15
C CYS A 129 2.11 19.73 17.09
N ILE A 130 2.74 19.78 15.91
CA ILE A 130 4.19 19.80 15.77
C ILE A 130 4.70 21.18 16.12
N GLY A 131 5.62 21.24 17.07
CA GLY A 131 6.28 22.48 17.54
C GLY A 131 7.78 22.46 17.35
N ALA A 132 8.44 23.53 17.76
CA ALA A 132 9.91 23.65 17.69
C ALA A 132 10.60 22.52 18.47
N ASP A 133 10.06 22.13 19.62
CA ASP A 133 10.63 21.08 20.48
C ASP A 133 10.70 19.71 19.77
N ASP A 134 9.72 19.38 18.94
CA ASP A 134 9.74 18.13 18.14
C ASP A 134 10.90 18.12 17.13
N LEU A 135 11.20 19.29 16.54
CA LEU A 135 12.29 19.42 15.58
C LEU A 135 13.65 19.47 16.28
N ASP A 136 13.70 20.10 17.46
CA ASP A 136 14.91 20.13 18.29
C ASP A 136 15.26 18.73 18.82
N GLU A 137 14.27 17.91 19.18
CA GLU A 137 14.49 16.51 19.50
C GLU A 137 15.18 15.78 18.34
N LEU A 138 14.67 15.92 17.11
CA LEU A 138 15.32 15.31 15.95
C LEU A 138 16.75 15.81 15.73
N ARG A 139 17.00 17.11 15.93
CA ARG A 139 18.35 17.69 15.85
C ARG A 139 19.29 17.10 16.91
N THR A 140 18.82 16.87 18.15
CA THR A 140 19.62 16.22 19.20
C THR A 140 19.99 14.79 18.83
N HIS A 141 19.18 14.12 18.00
CA HIS A 141 19.48 12.83 17.41
C HIS A 141 20.31 12.90 16.11
N GLY A 142 20.83 14.08 15.75
CA GLY A 142 21.75 14.31 14.64
C GLY A 142 21.09 14.38 13.26
N PHE A 143 19.78 14.69 13.18
CA PHE A 143 19.14 15.02 11.92
C PHE A 143 19.37 16.50 11.56
N SER A 144 19.77 16.75 10.32
CA SER A 144 19.80 18.09 9.74
C SER A 144 18.39 18.56 9.38
N ASP A 145 18.20 19.88 9.23
CA ASP A 145 16.92 20.44 8.80
C ASP A 145 16.48 19.91 7.42
N THR A 146 17.44 19.60 6.54
CA THR A 146 17.15 18.98 5.24
C THR A 146 16.62 17.56 5.40
N GLU A 147 17.23 16.73 6.25
CA GLU A 147 16.74 15.39 6.54
C GLU A 147 15.36 15.40 7.22
N ILE A 148 15.13 16.35 8.14
CA ILE A 148 13.83 16.56 8.79
C ILE A 148 12.77 16.91 7.74
N PHE A 149 13.09 17.82 6.80
CA PHE A 149 12.21 18.13 5.68
C PHE A 149 11.89 16.89 4.84
N ASP A 150 12.90 16.09 4.46
CA ASP A 150 12.71 14.90 3.64
C ASP A 150 11.88 13.82 4.35
N ILE A 151 12.07 13.64 5.67
CA ILE A 151 11.25 12.74 6.50
C ILE A 151 9.80 13.23 6.55
N ALA A 152 9.57 14.52 6.79
CA ALA A 152 8.23 15.10 6.80
C ALA A 152 7.56 14.96 5.44
N ALA A 153 8.29 15.24 4.35
CA ALA A 153 7.81 15.10 2.98
C ALA A 153 7.45 13.64 2.65
N ALA A 154 8.28 12.68 3.06
CA ALA A 154 8.01 11.25 2.85
C ALA A 154 6.75 10.80 3.60
N ALA A 155 6.56 11.22 4.85
CA ALA A 155 5.38 10.92 5.65
C ALA A 155 4.11 11.58 5.07
N ALA A 156 4.17 12.86 4.71
CA ALA A 156 3.06 13.59 4.11
C ALA A 156 2.67 13.03 2.73
N ALA A 157 3.64 12.71 1.89
CA ALA A 157 3.39 12.05 0.60
C ALA A 157 2.65 10.72 0.80
N ARG A 158 2.99 9.93 1.85
CA ARG A 158 2.29 8.69 2.14
C ARG A 158 0.80 8.88 2.39
N CYS A 159 0.39 10.03 2.94
CA CYS A 159 -1.02 10.33 3.14
C CYS A 159 -1.81 10.34 1.83
N PHE A 160 -1.26 10.95 0.77
CA PHE A 160 -1.91 10.95 -0.54
C PHE A 160 -2.13 9.53 -1.06
N PHE A 161 -1.05 8.74 -1.14
CA PHE A 161 -1.09 7.42 -1.76
C PHE A 161 -1.97 6.44 -0.97
N ALA A 162 -1.74 6.33 0.33
CA ALA A 162 -2.49 5.40 1.18
C ALA A 162 -3.99 5.72 1.20
N LYS A 163 -4.34 7.00 1.43
CA LYS A 163 -5.75 7.43 1.47
C LYS A 163 -6.45 7.23 0.14
N LEU A 164 -5.78 7.50 -0.99
CA LEU A 164 -6.34 7.25 -2.31
C LEU A 164 -6.63 5.76 -2.52
N LEU A 165 -5.68 4.89 -2.24
CA LEU A 165 -5.87 3.44 -2.41
C LEU A 165 -6.99 2.91 -1.52
N ASP A 166 -6.99 3.29 -0.24
CA ASP A 166 -8.00 2.84 0.71
C ASP A 166 -9.40 3.37 0.36
N ALA A 167 -9.51 4.63 -0.06
CA ALA A 167 -10.78 5.22 -0.51
C ALA A 167 -11.35 4.52 -1.76
N LEU A 168 -10.48 4.04 -2.65
CA LEU A 168 -10.87 3.33 -3.87
C LEU A 168 -11.01 1.81 -3.67
N GLY A 169 -10.78 1.30 -2.47
CA GLY A 169 -10.95 -0.12 -2.14
C GLY A 169 -9.83 -1.02 -2.65
N VAL A 170 -8.67 -0.45 -3.00
CA VAL A 170 -7.52 -1.22 -3.47
C VAL A 170 -6.95 -2.07 -2.33
N GLN A 171 -6.92 -3.38 -2.53
CA GLN A 171 -6.33 -4.32 -1.59
C GLN A 171 -4.85 -4.55 -1.91
N ALA A 172 -4.05 -4.83 -0.88
CA ALA A 172 -2.67 -5.26 -1.04
C ALA A 172 -2.60 -6.52 -1.92
N ASP A 173 -1.51 -6.64 -2.69
CA ASP A 173 -1.33 -7.71 -3.68
C ASP A 173 -1.40 -9.10 -3.05
N ALA A 174 -2.06 -10.06 -3.70
CA ALA A 174 -2.22 -11.43 -3.24
C ALA A 174 -0.86 -12.12 -2.90
N ARG A 175 0.22 -11.74 -3.58
CA ARG A 175 1.57 -12.24 -3.30
C ARG A 175 2.06 -12.00 -1.88
N PHE A 176 1.50 -11.02 -1.17
CA PHE A 176 1.83 -10.78 0.24
C PHE A 176 1.29 -11.86 1.17
N GLN A 177 0.41 -12.74 0.70
CA GLN A 177 0.00 -13.94 1.44
C GLN A 177 1.17 -14.93 1.67
N GLU A 178 2.21 -14.85 0.84
CA GLU A 178 3.40 -15.72 0.91
C GLU A 178 4.42 -15.27 1.97
N LEU A 179 4.25 -14.10 2.58
CA LEU A 179 5.12 -13.62 3.66
C LEU A 179 5.04 -14.55 4.88
N ASP A 180 6.11 -14.52 5.70
CA ASP A 180 6.07 -15.15 7.01
C ASP A 180 4.78 -14.77 7.74
N PRO A 181 4.06 -15.75 8.33
CA PRO A 181 2.75 -15.49 8.93
C PRO A 181 2.77 -14.41 10.02
N ALA A 182 3.79 -14.39 10.89
CA ALA A 182 3.87 -13.40 11.97
C ALA A 182 4.15 -12.00 11.43
N LEU A 183 4.98 -11.89 10.40
CA LEU A 183 5.23 -10.63 9.70
C LEU A 183 3.97 -10.15 8.98
N ARG A 184 3.36 -11.01 8.18
CA ARG A 184 2.13 -10.70 7.44
C ARG A 184 1.01 -10.21 8.36
N ASP A 185 0.78 -10.91 9.46
CA ASP A 185 -0.27 -10.56 10.40
C ASP A 185 0.01 -9.22 11.09
N SER A 186 1.28 -8.91 11.39
CA SER A 186 1.69 -7.62 11.95
C SER A 186 1.52 -6.45 10.97
N LEU A 187 1.72 -6.69 9.68
CA LEU A 187 1.58 -5.68 8.61
C LEU A 187 0.14 -5.49 8.13
N THR A 188 -0.78 -6.40 8.51
CA THR A 188 -2.21 -6.31 8.17
C THR A 188 -2.94 -5.43 9.19
N VAL A 189 -2.91 -4.12 8.99
CA VAL A 189 -3.41 -3.13 9.95
C VAL A 189 -4.76 -2.51 9.58
N GLY A 190 -5.25 -2.76 8.38
CA GLY A 190 -6.47 -2.19 7.83
C GLY A 190 -7.19 -3.16 6.90
N ARG A 191 -7.33 -2.79 5.63
CA ARG A 191 -7.98 -3.62 4.62
C ARG A 191 -7.23 -4.96 4.43
N PRO A 192 -7.94 -6.09 4.27
CA PRO A 192 -7.29 -7.39 4.07
C PRO A 192 -6.49 -7.42 2.76
N ILE A 193 -5.50 -8.32 2.71
CA ILE A 193 -4.77 -8.65 1.48
C ILE A 193 -5.75 -9.29 0.48
N ALA A 194 -5.56 -9.06 -0.81
CA ALA A 194 -6.37 -9.65 -1.87
C ALA A 194 -6.31 -11.20 -1.81
N ASP A 195 -7.44 -11.83 -2.14
CA ASP A 195 -7.48 -13.29 -2.32
C ASP A 195 -6.73 -13.63 -3.64
N PRO A 196 -5.85 -14.64 -3.66
CA PRO A 196 -5.20 -15.08 -4.90
C PRO A 196 -6.18 -15.38 -6.04
N ARG A 197 -7.38 -15.85 -5.71
CA ARG A 197 -8.45 -16.15 -6.69
C ARG A 197 -9.06 -14.91 -7.34
N ASP A 198 -8.94 -13.74 -6.73
CA ASP A 198 -9.48 -12.48 -7.26
C ASP A 198 -8.63 -11.93 -8.42
N GLY A 199 -7.37 -12.38 -8.58
CA GLY A 199 -6.46 -11.99 -9.66
C GLY A 199 -6.64 -12.78 -10.96
N ASP A 200 -7.26 -13.96 -10.91
CA ASP A 200 -7.42 -14.84 -12.08
C ASP A 200 -8.68 -14.54 -12.93
N VAL A 201 -9.49 -13.56 -12.55
CA VAL A 201 -10.74 -13.23 -13.27
C VAL A 201 -10.48 -12.56 -14.64
N GLU A 202 -9.25 -12.14 -14.94
CA GLU A 202 -8.90 -11.56 -16.25
C GLU A 202 -8.61 -12.60 -17.35
N SER A 203 -8.55 -13.91 -17.04
CA SER A 203 -8.25 -14.96 -18.03
C SER A 203 -9.39 -15.94 -18.32
N GLY A 204 -10.59 -15.75 -17.75
CA GLY A 204 -11.71 -16.68 -17.88
C GLY A 204 -12.91 -16.08 -18.62
N GLY A 205 -13.20 -16.60 -19.81
CA GLY A 205 -14.27 -16.21 -20.70
C GLY A 205 -15.66 -16.16 -20.06
N VAL A 206 -16.47 -15.30 -20.61
CA VAL A 206 -17.92 -15.17 -20.43
C VAL A 206 -18.60 -16.55 -20.48
N THR A 207 -18.81 -17.19 -19.36
CA THR A 207 -19.75 -18.30 -19.26
C THR A 207 -21.17 -17.72 -19.23
N ARG A 208 -21.79 -17.68 -20.42
CA ARG A 208 -23.25 -17.48 -20.58
C ARG A 208 -23.97 -18.46 -19.67
N ARG A 209 -24.55 -17.99 -18.59
CA ARG A 209 -25.57 -18.75 -17.86
C ARG A 209 -26.74 -19.01 -18.81
N ARG A 210 -26.83 -20.23 -19.34
CA ARG A 210 -28.03 -20.75 -20.01
C ARG A 210 -29.14 -20.78 -18.97
N GLY A 211 -30.15 -19.95 -19.17
CA GLY A 211 -31.39 -19.97 -18.42
C GLY A 211 -32.08 -21.33 -18.58
N GLY A 212 -32.13 -22.11 -17.52
CA GLY A 212 -32.94 -23.29 -17.43
C GLY A 212 -34.43 -22.91 -17.40
N ARG A 213 -35.12 -23.07 -18.50
CA ARG A 213 -36.60 -23.08 -18.54
C ARG A 213 -37.10 -24.31 -17.75
N SER A 214 -37.62 -24.07 -16.57
CA SER A 214 -38.45 -25.05 -15.86
C SER A 214 -39.82 -25.08 -16.50
N SER A 215 -40.10 -26.17 -17.26
CA SER A 215 -41.42 -26.54 -17.74
C SER A 215 -42.25 -27.07 -16.57
N ARG A 216 -43.18 -26.27 -16.08
CA ARG A 216 -44.28 -26.81 -15.25
C ARG A 216 -45.24 -27.59 -16.12
N ARG A 217 -45.20 -28.93 -16.01
CA ARG A 217 -46.25 -29.81 -16.48
C ARG A 217 -47.37 -29.86 -15.45
N SER A 218 -48.54 -29.40 -15.91
CA SER A 218 -49.84 -29.62 -15.31
C SER A 218 -50.19 -31.12 -15.30
N ALA A 219 -50.53 -31.65 -14.14
CA ALA A 219 -51.23 -32.90 -14.04
C ALA A 219 -52.58 -32.65 -13.34
N ARG A 220 -53.62 -32.55 -14.14
CA ARG A 220 -55.02 -32.79 -13.72
C ARG A 220 -55.15 -34.29 -13.36
N ARG A 221 -55.72 -34.59 -12.22
CA ARG A 221 -56.47 -35.85 -12.02
C ARG A 221 -57.81 -35.58 -11.37
N GLN A 222 -58.84 -36.06 -12.08
CA GLN A 222 -60.23 -36.20 -11.70
C GLN A 222 -60.41 -37.28 -10.62
N ALA A 223 -61.53 -37.18 -9.98
CA ALA A 223 -62.48 -38.14 -9.44
C ALA A 223 -62.66 -38.03 -7.93
N ARG A 224 -63.69 -37.86 -7.58
CA ARG A 224 -65.09 -38.20 -7.17
C ARG A 224 -65.39 -37.68 -5.83
#